data_6ed9bcd9cceadfa7300693a07f3e05ee
#
_entry.id   6ed9bcd9cceadfa7300693a07f3e05ee
#
_cell.length_a   1.000
_cell.length_b   1.000
_cell.length_c   1.000
_cell.angle_alpha   90.00
_cell.angle_beta   90.00
_cell.angle_gamma   90.00
#
_symmetry.space_group_name_H-M   'P 1'
#
loop_
_entity.id
_entity.type
_entity.pdbx_description
1 polymer ?
#
loop_
_entity_poly.entity_id
_entity_poly.type
_entity_poly.pdbx_seq_one_letter_code
_entity_poly.pdbx_strand_id
1 'polypeptide(L)'
;MPALDPQIPRGKNVLGQPLDTCGCEPMTGFYRDGCCNTGRDDIGLHTVCVVLTAQFLAFSKARGNDLSTPMPQYGFAGLKPGDRWCLCAERWKEALDAGSAPQVVLEATHAVTLQIVPLEELKKYAVRLQ
;
A
#
# COMPACT_ATOMS: atom_id res chain seq x y z
N MET A 1 8.43 14.04 -10.84
CA MET A 1 8.94 12.70 -11.12
C MET A 1 8.79 12.42 -12.60
N PRO A 2 9.80 11.94 -13.22
CA PRO A 2 9.58 11.45 -14.57
C PRO A 2 8.51 10.36 -14.53
N ALA A 3 7.77 10.24 -15.58
CA ALA A 3 6.90 9.11 -15.74
C ALA A 3 7.70 7.84 -15.51
N LEU A 4 7.03 6.79 -15.06
CA LEU A 4 7.65 5.49 -14.98
C LEU A 4 8.34 5.21 -16.30
N ASP A 5 9.60 4.78 -16.24
CA ASP A 5 10.30 4.36 -17.44
C ASP A 5 9.42 3.34 -18.16
N PRO A 6 9.03 3.59 -19.40
CA PRO A 6 8.16 2.66 -20.11
C PRO A 6 8.78 1.29 -20.32
N GLN A 7 10.09 1.17 -20.07
CA GLN A 7 10.78 -0.11 -20.14
C GLN A 7 10.67 -0.91 -18.85
N ILE A 8 10.23 -0.27 -17.76
CA ILE A 8 9.97 -0.98 -16.51
C ILE A 8 8.54 -1.48 -16.58
N PRO A 9 8.31 -2.77 -16.79
CA PRO A 9 6.95 -3.27 -16.87
C PRO A 9 6.25 -3.10 -15.54
N ARG A 10 4.95 -2.80 -15.62
CA ARG A 10 4.11 -2.84 -14.44
C ARG A 10 4.19 -4.27 -13.87
N GLY A 11 4.40 -4.38 -12.58
CA GLY A 11 4.54 -5.68 -11.93
C GLY A 11 3.26 -6.50 -11.97
N LYS A 12 3.35 -7.69 -11.40
CA LYS A 12 2.19 -8.54 -11.21
C LYS A 12 1.70 -8.43 -9.78
N ASN A 13 0.41 -8.68 -9.59
CA ASN A 13 -0.16 -8.71 -8.25
C ASN A 13 0.08 -10.07 -7.58
N VAL A 14 -0.33 -10.17 -6.32
CA VAL A 14 -0.14 -11.39 -5.53
C VAL A 14 -0.92 -12.59 -6.07
N LEU A 15 -1.85 -12.37 -7.00
CA LEU A 15 -2.62 -13.42 -7.64
C LEU A 15 -2.00 -13.86 -8.97
N GLY A 16 -0.86 -13.29 -9.35
CA GLY A 16 -0.18 -13.64 -10.58
C GLY A 16 -0.72 -12.95 -11.82
N GLN A 17 -1.58 -11.96 -11.65
CA GLN A 17 -2.20 -11.19 -12.74
C GLN A 17 -1.53 -9.82 -12.86
N PRO A 18 -1.77 -9.07 -13.94
CA PRO A 18 -1.25 -7.71 -14.03
C PRO A 18 -1.71 -6.86 -12.84
N LEU A 19 -0.81 -6.01 -12.35
CA LEU A 19 -1.09 -5.18 -11.17
C LEU A 19 -2.13 -4.12 -11.51
N ASP A 20 -3.22 -4.10 -10.73
CA ASP A 20 -4.27 -3.09 -10.86
C ASP A 20 -3.88 -1.78 -10.18
N THR A 21 -4.57 -0.72 -10.55
CA THR A 21 -4.43 0.58 -9.90
C THR A 21 -4.96 0.49 -8.47
N CYS A 22 -4.19 1.00 -7.52
CA CYS A 22 -4.61 1.06 -6.12
C CYS A 22 -5.51 2.28 -5.88
N GLY A 23 -5.07 3.46 -6.25
CA GLY A 23 -5.87 4.66 -6.09
C GLY A 23 -5.21 5.90 -6.66
N CYS A 24 -6.06 6.85 -7.07
CA CYS A 24 -5.63 8.13 -7.63
C CYS A 24 -6.05 9.33 -6.78
N GLU A 25 -6.94 9.14 -5.81
CA GLU A 25 -7.39 10.21 -4.90
C GLU A 25 -7.48 9.70 -3.48
N PRO A 26 -6.40 9.84 -2.70
CA PRO A 26 -5.12 10.49 -3.03
C PRO A 26 -4.31 9.65 -4.01
N MET A 27 -3.47 10.32 -4.81
CA MET A 27 -2.56 9.61 -5.71
C MET A 27 -1.56 8.84 -4.87
N THR A 28 -1.56 7.53 -4.97
CA THR A 28 -0.73 6.67 -4.14
C THR A 28 0.37 5.98 -4.96
N GLY A 29 1.20 5.22 -4.26
CA GLY A 29 2.32 4.50 -4.85
C GLY A 29 3.65 5.20 -4.60
N PHE A 30 4.72 4.43 -4.52
CA PHE A 30 6.06 4.98 -4.35
C PHE A 30 6.38 5.98 -5.47
N TYR A 31 5.94 5.66 -6.69
CA TYR A 31 6.17 6.53 -7.86
C TYR A 31 5.04 7.53 -8.08
N ARG A 32 4.02 7.54 -7.23
CA ARG A 32 2.84 8.42 -7.34
C ARG A 32 2.14 8.29 -8.70
N ASP A 33 2.02 7.05 -9.16
CA ASP A 33 1.31 6.73 -10.40
C ASP A 33 -0.01 6.00 -10.16
N GLY A 34 -0.42 5.88 -8.90
CA GLY A 34 -1.65 5.20 -8.52
C GLY A 34 -1.51 3.72 -8.32
N CYS A 35 -0.34 3.16 -8.57
CA CYS A 35 -0.08 1.72 -8.48
C CYS A 35 0.95 1.42 -7.42
N CYS A 36 0.79 0.28 -6.75
CA CYS A 36 1.76 -0.18 -5.75
C CYS A 36 2.95 -0.86 -6.41
N ASN A 37 3.46 -0.22 -7.45
CA ASN A 37 4.62 -0.69 -8.17
C ASN A 37 5.90 -0.39 -7.37
N THR A 38 6.97 -1.13 -7.64
CA THR A 38 8.18 -1.00 -6.86
C THR A 38 9.40 -1.17 -7.74
N GLY A 39 10.56 -0.81 -7.21
CA GLY A 39 11.84 -0.92 -7.89
C GLY A 39 12.95 -0.82 -6.88
N ARG A 40 14.19 -0.75 -7.36
CA ARG A 40 15.38 -0.75 -6.50
C ARG A 40 15.39 0.39 -5.47
N ASP A 41 14.79 1.52 -5.82
CA ASP A 41 14.78 2.70 -4.96
C ASP A 41 13.76 2.60 -3.83
N ASP A 42 12.83 1.67 -3.95
CA ASP A 42 11.75 1.50 -2.97
C ASP A 42 12.19 0.50 -1.89
N ILE A 43 13.05 0.95 -1.01
CA ILE A 43 13.61 0.12 0.05
C ILE A 43 12.51 -0.35 1.00
N GLY A 44 11.50 0.51 1.24
CA GLY A 44 10.39 0.17 2.13
C GLY A 44 9.36 -0.77 1.52
N LEU A 45 9.46 -1.11 0.22
CA LEU A 45 8.51 -1.96 -0.48
C LEU A 45 7.07 -1.50 -0.24
N HIS A 46 6.73 -0.33 -0.79
CA HIS A 46 5.38 0.26 -0.67
C HIS A 46 4.44 -0.45 -1.64
N THR A 47 4.15 -1.70 -1.34
CA THR A 47 3.58 -2.64 -2.31
C THR A 47 2.22 -3.20 -1.92
N VAL A 48 1.72 -2.91 -0.72
CA VAL A 48 0.44 -3.42 -0.25
C VAL A 48 -0.64 -2.36 -0.45
N CYS A 49 -1.60 -2.63 -1.34
CA CYS A 49 -2.73 -1.73 -1.50
C CYS A 49 -3.74 -1.99 -0.39
N VAL A 50 -3.93 -1.00 0.48
CA VAL A 50 -4.81 -1.14 1.64
C VAL A 50 -5.95 -0.14 1.57
N VAL A 51 -7.06 -0.47 2.24
CA VAL A 51 -8.13 0.47 2.56
C VAL A 51 -7.94 0.85 4.01
N LEU A 52 -7.59 2.10 4.25
CA LEU A 52 -7.19 2.57 5.58
C LEU A 52 -8.36 2.58 6.55
N THR A 53 -8.06 2.26 7.81
CA THR A 53 -9.02 2.33 8.91
C THR A 53 -8.52 3.32 9.96
N ALA A 54 -9.45 3.84 10.76
CA ALA A 54 -9.06 4.73 11.87
C ALA A 54 -8.12 4.00 12.84
N GLN A 55 -8.41 2.72 13.09
CA GLN A 55 -7.58 1.91 13.99
C GLN A 55 -6.15 1.78 13.48
N PHE A 56 -5.99 1.47 12.19
CA PHE A 56 -4.66 1.35 11.60
C PHE A 56 -3.91 2.68 11.62
N LEU A 57 -4.59 3.77 11.26
CA LEU A 57 -3.96 5.09 11.21
C LEU A 57 -3.43 5.51 12.59
N ALA A 58 -4.19 5.25 13.65
CA ALA A 58 -3.76 5.54 15.02
C ALA A 58 -2.58 4.66 15.42
N PHE A 59 -2.64 3.38 15.08
CA PHE A 59 -1.56 2.44 15.35
C PHE A 59 -0.27 2.86 14.63
N SER A 60 -0.39 3.19 13.35
CA SER A 60 0.77 3.57 12.53
C SER A 60 1.42 4.85 13.06
N LYS A 61 0.62 5.83 13.45
CA LYS A 61 1.12 7.07 14.03
C LYS A 61 1.89 6.79 15.32
N ALA A 62 1.33 5.93 16.18
CA ALA A 62 1.96 5.57 17.46
C ALA A 62 3.28 4.83 17.25
N ARG A 63 3.45 4.15 16.12
CA ARG A 63 4.67 3.42 15.77
C ARG A 63 5.64 4.23 14.93
N GLY A 64 5.42 5.53 14.81
CA GLY A 64 6.35 6.44 14.15
C GLY A 64 6.13 6.62 12.66
N ASN A 65 5.04 6.09 12.11
CA ASN A 65 4.69 6.28 10.70
C ASN A 65 3.36 7.02 10.61
N ASP A 66 3.41 8.33 10.80
CA ASP A 66 2.21 9.16 10.81
C ASP A 66 1.74 9.44 9.39
N LEU A 67 0.65 8.82 9.00
CA LEU A 67 0.06 8.97 7.67
C LEU A 67 -1.11 9.96 7.65
N SER A 68 -1.59 10.38 8.79
CA SER A 68 -2.82 11.17 8.88
C SER A 68 -2.59 12.67 9.02
N THR A 69 -1.41 13.10 9.45
CA THR A 69 -1.15 14.53 9.62
C THR A 69 -0.80 15.16 8.27
N PRO A 70 -1.51 16.22 7.86
CA PRO A 70 -1.16 16.92 6.61
C PRO A 70 0.26 17.50 6.65
N MET A 71 0.93 17.42 5.52
CA MET A 71 2.27 18.00 5.33
C MET A 71 2.23 18.86 4.05
N PRO A 72 1.66 20.09 4.14
CA PRO A 72 1.46 20.93 2.96
C PRO A 72 2.73 21.21 2.17
N GLN A 73 3.88 21.30 2.85
CA GLN A 73 5.17 21.57 2.20
C GLN A 73 5.57 20.45 1.24
N TYR A 74 4.99 19.27 1.38
CA TYR A 74 5.23 18.14 0.47
C TYR A 74 4.01 17.81 -0.38
N GLY A 75 2.98 18.67 -0.36
CA GLY A 75 1.76 18.43 -1.09
C GLY A 75 0.96 17.25 -0.55
N PHE A 76 1.17 16.89 0.69
CA PHE A 76 0.50 15.73 1.30
C PHE A 76 -0.65 16.22 2.18
N ALA A 77 -1.87 15.82 1.82
CA ALA A 77 -3.09 16.28 2.50
C ALA A 77 -3.43 15.48 3.77
N GLY A 78 -2.67 14.40 4.05
CA GLY A 78 -3.03 13.47 5.13
C GLY A 78 -4.03 12.44 4.65
N LEU A 79 -3.96 11.23 5.23
CA LEU A 79 -4.84 10.13 4.85
C LEU A 79 -5.95 9.98 5.88
N LYS A 80 -7.10 9.48 5.43
CA LYS A 80 -8.30 9.31 6.23
C LYS A 80 -8.80 7.88 6.11
N PRO A 81 -9.62 7.41 7.07
CA PRO A 81 -10.26 6.10 6.91
C PRO A 81 -11.01 6.03 5.59
N GLY A 82 -10.87 4.91 4.90
CA GLY A 82 -11.48 4.70 3.58
C GLY A 82 -10.57 5.04 2.41
N ASP A 83 -9.52 5.81 2.63
CA ASP A 83 -8.56 6.10 1.57
C ASP A 83 -7.77 4.84 1.22
N ARG A 84 -7.38 4.71 -0.04
CA ARG A 84 -6.47 3.64 -0.47
C ARG A 84 -5.04 4.15 -0.47
N TRP A 85 -4.13 3.27 -0.11
CA TRP A 85 -2.74 3.66 -0.01
C TRP A 85 -1.83 2.46 -0.30
N CYS A 86 -0.71 2.71 -0.96
CA CYS A 86 0.32 1.68 -1.14
C CYS A 86 1.22 1.69 0.08
N LEU A 87 0.95 0.79 1.00
CA LEU A 87 1.60 0.73 2.30
C LEU A 87 2.88 -0.10 2.23
N CYS A 88 3.87 0.29 3.03
CA CYS A 88 5.08 -0.50 3.24
C CYS A 88 4.71 -1.90 3.75
N ALA A 89 5.26 -2.94 3.12
CA ALA A 89 4.91 -4.32 3.46
C ALA A 89 5.26 -4.65 4.91
N GLU A 90 6.40 -4.19 5.42
CA GLU A 90 6.79 -4.40 6.82
C GLU A 90 5.83 -3.70 7.79
N ARG A 91 5.32 -2.51 7.40
CA ARG A 91 4.35 -1.80 8.23
C ARG A 91 3.03 -2.53 8.29
N TRP A 92 2.63 -3.18 7.18
CA TRP A 92 1.43 -4.00 7.18
C TRP A 92 1.61 -5.21 8.08
N LYS A 93 2.77 -5.87 7.99
CA LYS A 93 3.07 -7.03 8.84
C LYS A 93 3.09 -6.65 10.32
N GLU A 94 3.69 -5.51 10.65
CA GLU A 94 3.70 -5.01 12.02
C GLU A 94 2.28 -4.83 12.55
N ALA A 95 1.39 -4.27 11.72
CA ALA A 95 0.00 -4.08 12.09
C ALA A 95 -0.73 -5.42 12.22
N LEU A 96 -0.42 -6.38 11.33
CA LEU A 96 -0.98 -7.72 11.42
C LEU A 96 -0.65 -8.37 12.75
N ASP A 97 0.61 -8.32 13.15
CA ASP A 97 1.06 -8.91 14.40
C ASP A 97 0.43 -8.27 15.62
N ALA A 98 0.03 -7.00 15.50
CA ALA A 98 -0.62 -6.25 16.57
C ALA A 98 -2.15 -6.27 16.51
N GLY A 99 -2.73 -6.95 15.53
CA GLY A 99 -4.18 -7.02 15.38
C GLY A 99 -4.83 -5.76 14.82
N SER A 100 -4.05 -4.91 14.15
CA SER A 100 -4.54 -3.62 13.61
C SER A 100 -4.39 -3.49 12.10
N ALA A 101 -4.17 -4.59 11.38
CA ALA A 101 -3.95 -4.55 9.94
C ALA A 101 -5.20 -4.07 9.19
N PRO A 102 -5.04 -3.15 8.22
CA PRO A 102 -6.16 -2.73 7.38
C PRO A 102 -6.46 -3.77 6.30
N GLN A 103 -7.62 -3.63 5.66
CA GLN A 103 -8.00 -4.50 4.56
C GLN A 103 -7.09 -4.29 3.35
N VAL A 104 -6.93 -5.35 2.56
CA VAL A 104 -6.01 -5.40 1.42
C VAL A 104 -6.80 -5.58 0.14
N VAL A 105 -6.42 -4.83 -0.91
CA VAL A 105 -6.93 -5.04 -2.27
C VAL A 105 -5.91 -5.94 -2.97
N LEU A 106 -6.19 -7.23 -3.04
CA LEU A 106 -5.22 -8.22 -3.56
C LEU A 106 -4.80 -7.92 -5.00
N GLU A 107 -5.77 -7.53 -5.84
CA GLU A 107 -5.52 -7.27 -7.26
C GLU A 107 -4.56 -6.09 -7.47
N ALA A 108 -4.47 -5.21 -6.50
CA ALA A 108 -3.61 -4.03 -6.56
C ALA A 108 -2.40 -4.12 -5.63
N THR A 109 -2.13 -5.29 -5.06
CA THR A 109 -0.99 -5.55 -4.18
C THR A 109 0.09 -6.26 -4.97
N HIS A 110 1.29 -5.70 -4.99
CA HIS A 110 2.38 -6.22 -5.80
C HIS A 110 2.85 -7.60 -5.29
N ALA A 111 3.20 -8.47 -6.21
CA ALA A 111 3.62 -9.84 -5.91
C ALA A 111 4.82 -9.91 -4.97
N VAL A 112 5.70 -8.90 -5.00
CA VAL A 112 6.90 -8.90 -4.14
C VAL A 112 6.53 -8.86 -2.65
N THR A 113 5.31 -8.45 -2.31
CA THR A 113 4.81 -8.49 -0.93
C THR A 113 4.92 -9.89 -0.34
N LEU A 114 4.83 -10.93 -1.20
CA LEU A 114 4.90 -12.31 -0.75
C LEU A 114 6.25 -12.70 -0.16
N GLN A 115 7.28 -11.89 -0.37
CA GLN A 115 8.57 -12.09 0.29
C GLN A 115 8.52 -11.71 1.78
N ILE A 116 7.53 -10.91 2.16
CA ILE A 116 7.39 -10.41 3.54
C ILE A 116 6.20 -11.06 4.23
N VAL A 117 5.07 -11.23 3.51
CA VAL A 117 3.81 -11.70 4.09
C VAL A 117 3.26 -12.82 3.21
N PRO A 118 2.92 -13.99 3.81
CA PRO A 118 2.30 -15.06 3.04
C PRO A 118 0.94 -14.64 2.47
N LEU A 119 0.62 -15.18 1.29
CA LEU A 119 -0.64 -14.87 0.62
C LEU A 119 -1.85 -15.19 1.49
N GLU A 120 -1.78 -16.27 2.25
CA GLU A 120 -2.87 -16.69 3.13
C GLU A 120 -3.23 -15.63 4.16
N GLU A 121 -2.24 -14.92 4.69
CA GLU A 121 -2.47 -13.85 5.64
C GLU A 121 -3.12 -12.64 4.95
N LEU A 122 -2.66 -12.33 3.75
CA LEU A 122 -3.26 -11.24 2.98
C LEU A 122 -4.72 -11.53 2.64
N LYS A 123 -5.02 -12.79 2.30
CA LYS A 123 -6.40 -13.20 1.95
C LYS A 123 -7.38 -13.02 3.10
N LYS A 124 -6.92 -13.19 4.33
CA LYS A 124 -7.78 -13.00 5.51
C LYS A 124 -8.29 -11.56 5.62
N TYR A 125 -7.54 -10.62 5.07
CA TYR A 125 -7.87 -9.20 5.13
C TYR A 125 -8.33 -8.65 3.79
N ALA A 126 -8.58 -9.51 2.81
CA ALA A 126 -8.94 -9.09 1.47
C ALA A 126 -10.28 -8.36 1.46
N VAL A 127 -10.31 -7.23 0.74
CA VAL A 127 -11.57 -6.56 0.43
C VAL A 127 -12.33 -7.46 -0.55
N ARG A 128 -13.58 -7.77 -0.23
CA ARG A 128 -14.40 -8.55 -1.12
C ARG A 128 -15.15 -7.63 -2.05
N LEU A 129 -14.87 -7.78 -3.32
CA LEU A 129 -15.63 -7.08 -4.35
C LEU A 129 -16.94 -7.84 -4.56
N GLN A 130 -18.02 -7.09 -4.53
CA GLN A 130 -19.34 -7.67 -4.80
C GLN A 130 -19.77 -7.33 -6.20
#